data_a2d2054a2b5959392b191cdcad7fbec5
#
_entry.id   a2d2054a2b5959392b191cdcad7fbec5
#
_cell.length_a   1.000
_cell.length_b   1.000
_cell.length_c   1.000
_cell.angle_alpha   90.00
_cell.angle_beta   90.00
_cell.angle_gamma   90.00
#
_symmetry.space_group_name_H-M   'P 1'
#
loop_
_entity.id
_entity.type
_entity.pdbx_description
1 polymer ?
#
loop_
_entity_poly.entity_id
_entity_poly.type
_entity_poly.pdbx_seq_one_letter_code
_entity_poly.pdbx_strand_id
1 'polypeptide(L)'
;MSSQASNPFRLDGRVALVTGSSKGLGKAIAIGLGKAGAKVAMNYNNNKAAADKAFAEFKAAGCEGAMFKGNVIDQADVERMVEEIRKTLGPLDIIVLNATPDQPQKPIEQYDWDFYQSMLDFFIKSPYLLTRATLPHMKQQRWGRIINITSEVFQLGVSPFTAYVAAKGGQTGFSRSLARELAPFGITVNMIAPGWIPVERHENDPQEMKDAYLATVPAARWGLPEDVVGAAVYYASDAASFVTGQTISVTGGHTVH
;
A
#
# COMPACT_ATOMS: atom_id res chain seq x y z
N MET A 1 32.84 -22.91 8.76
CA MET A 1 32.13 -21.71 9.24
C MET A 1 30.72 -21.83 8.71
N SER A 2 29.75 -22.20 9.55
CA SER A 2 28.34 -22.26 9.16
C SER A 2 27.86 -20.82 8.99
N SER A 3 27.60 -20.37 7.75
CA SER A 3 26.83 -19.17 7.52
C SER A 3 25.46 -19.41 8.15
N GLN A 4 25.15 -18.72 9.26
CA GLN A 4 23.76 -18.59 9.68
C GLN A 4 23.00 -18.07 8.46
N ALA A 5 22.09 -18.86 7.92
CA ALA A 5 21.24 -18.45 6.82
C ALA A 5 20.52 -17.17 7.26
N SER A 6 20.80 -16.06 6.59
CA SER A 6 20.16 -14.77 6.88
C SER A 6 18.65 -14.95 6.74
N ASN A 7 17.87 -14.47 7.71
CA ASN A 7 16.41 -14.53 7.62
C ASN A 7 15.95 -13.73 6.39
N PRO A 8 15.38 -14.39 5.35
CA PRO A 8 15.04 -13.73 4.08
C PRO A 8 13.91 -12.70 4.20
N PHE A 9 13.23 -12.63 5.34
CA PHE A 9 12.18 -11.63 5.62
C PHE A 9 12.73 -10.34 6.25
N ARG A 10 14.04 -10.29 6.57
CA ARG A 10 14.66 -9.06 7.11
C ARG A 10 14.80 -8.00 6.02
N LEU A 11 14.63 -6.74 6.46
CA LEU A 11 14.73 -5.54 5.61
C LEU A 11 15.84 -4.60 6.08
N ASP A 12 16.85 -5.14 6.76
CA ASP A 12 17.96 -4.35 7.29
C ASP A 12 18.70 -3.61 6.16
N GLY A 13 18.94 -2.32 6.39
CA GLY A 13 19.59 -1.45 5.40
C GLY A 13 18.69 -0.95 4.27
N ARG A 14 17.41 -1.35 4.22
CA ARG A 14 16.44 -0.90 3.21
C ARG A 14 15.68 0.34 3.66
N VAL A 15 15.36 1.21 2.71
CA VAL A 15 14.50 2.38 2.91
C VAL A 15 13.15 2.13 2.24
N ALA A 16 12.07 2.21 3.03
CA ALA A 16 10.71 1.99 2.55
C ALA A 16 9.86 3.25 2.67
N LEU A 17 9.08 3.56 1.64
CA LEU A 17 8.01 4.56 1.69
C LEU A 17 6.65 3.85 1.83
N VAL A 18 5.83 4.28 2.78
CA VAL A 18 4.43 3.87 2.88
C VAL A 18 3.53 5.10 2.74
N THR A 19 2.78 5.19 1.63
CA THR A 19 1.89 6.33 1.39
C THR A 19 0.60 6.22 2.20
N GLY A 20 0.10 7.38 2.70
CA GLY A 20 -1.12 7.40 3.51
C GLY A 20 -0.98 6.61 4.82
N SER A 21 0.16 6.71 5.50
CA SER A 21 0.49 5.92 6.68
C SER A 21 0.19 6.61 8.02
N SER A 22 -0.61 7.68 8.01
CA SER A 22 -1.04 8.37 9.24
C SER A 22 -2.16 7.66 10.01
N LYS A 23 -2.75 6.59 9.47
CA LYS A 23 -3.81 5.79 10.09
C LYS A 23 -3.99 4.42 9.40
N GLY A 24 -4.84 3.58 9.95
CA GLY A 24 -5.34 2.34 9.34
C GLY A 24 -4.24 1.40 8.84
N LEU A 25 -4.48 0.82 7.65
CA LEU A 25 -3.58 -0.16 7.02
C LEU A 25 -2.17 0.39 6.80
N GLY A 26 -2.06 1.63 6.32
CA GLY A 26 -0.76 2.24 6.05
C GLY A 26 0.10 2.38 7.30
N LYS A 27 -0.49 2.73 8.45
CA LYS A 27 0.21 2.79 9.74
C LYS A 27 0.69 1.40 10.17
N ALA A 28 -0.18 0.39 10.11
CA ALA A 28 0.19 -0.98 10.48
C ALA A 28 1.31 -1.53 9.58
N ILE A 29 1.22 -1.32 8.27
CA ILE A 29 2.26 -1.73 7.31
C ILE A 29 3.59 -1.01 7.62
N ALA A 30 3.57 0.30 7.88
CA ALA A 30 4.77 1.06 8.22
C ALA A 30 5.46 0.50 9.47
N ILE A 31 4.71 0.22 10.53
CA ILE A 31 5.23 -0.40 11.76
C ILE A 31 5.79 -1.81 11.46
N GLY A 32 5.10 -2.61 10.64
CA GLY A 32 5.54 -3.94 10.28
C GLY A 32 6.86 -3.96 9.51
N LEU A 33 7.02 -3.08 8.51
CA LEU A 33 8.27 -2.92 7.77
C LEU A 33 9.41 -2.42 8.67
N GLY A 34 9.11 -1.48 9.58
CA GLY A 34 10.07 -1.01 10.58
C GLY A 34 10.54 -2.12 11.52
N LYS A 35 9.63 -2.95 12.03
CA LYS A 35 9.97 -4.13 12.86
C LYS A 35 10.78 -5.18 12.09
N ALA A 36 10.58 -5.28 10.77
CA ALA A 36 11.40 -6.12 9.90
C ALA A 36 12.81 -5.56 9.64
N GLY A 37 13.10 -4.30 10.04
CA GLY A 37 14.42 -3.68 9.96
C GLY A 37 14.56 -2.56 8.93
N ALA A 38 13.49 -2.20 8.20
CA ALA A 38 13.55 -1.08 7.27
C ALA A 38 13.56 0.27 8.00
N LYS A 39 14.26 1.25 7.42
CA LYS A 39 14.01 2.66 7.69
C LYS A 39 12.77 3.09 6.94
N VAL A 40 11.75 3.60 7.63
CA VAL A 40 10.45 3.86 7.01
C VAL A 40 10.17 5.34 6.87
N ALA A 41 9.97 5.79 5.64
CA ALA A 41 9.35 7.07 5.33
C ALA A 41 7.82 6.91 5.43
N MET A 42 7.23 7.45 6.47
CA MET A 42 5.79 7.55 6.61
C MET A 42 5.28 8.80 5.90
N ASN A 43 4.16 8.69 5.15
CA ASN A 43 3.62 9.82 4.41
C ASN A 43 2.21 10.20 4.87
N TYR A 44 1.96 11.50 4.90
CA TYR A 44 0.63 12.08 5.06
C TYR A 44 0.42 13.29 4.14
N ASN A 45 -0.84 13.68 3.90
CA ASN A 45 -1.15 14.88 3.11
C ASN A 45 -1.63 16.03 4.01
N ASN A 46 -2.81 15.93 4.61
CA ASN A 46 -3.48 17.07 5.24
C ASN A 46 -3.53 17.00 6.77
N ASN A 47 -3.72 15.82 7.36
CA ASN A 47 -3.95 15.67 8.80
C ASN A 47 -2.64 15.48 9.57
N LYS A 48 -2.00 16.61 9.95
CA LYS A 48 -0.76 16.59 10.73
C LYS A 48 -0.93 15.97 12.10
N ALA A 49 -2.04 16.21 12.78
CA ALA A 49 -2.27 15.68 14.13
C ALA A 49 -2.34 14.14 14.14
N ALA A 50 -3.06 13.56 13.16
CA ALA A 50 -3.08 12.10 12.99
C ALA A 50 -1.69 11.54 12.59
N ALA A 51 -0.93 12.29 11.78
CA ALA A 51 0.43 11.91 11.40
C ALA A 51 1.38 11.91 12.60
N ASP A 52 1.34 12.94 13.44
CA ASP A 52 2.16 13.03 14.66
C ASP A 52 1.85 11.89 15.64
N LYS A 53 0.56 11.56 15.83
CA LYS A 53 0.13 10.42 16.67
C LYS A 53 0.65 9.09 16.10
N ALA A 54 0.45 8.85 14.81
CA ALA A 54 0.90 7.63 14.16
C ALA A 54 2.43 7.48 14.23
N PHE A 55 3.16 8.57 14.06
CA PHE A 55 4.61 8.57 14.16
C PHE A 55 5.11 8.31 15.59
N ALA A 56 4.43 8.85 16.60
CA ALA A 56 4.73 8.52 17.99
C ALA A 56 4.54 7.02 18.29
N GLU A 57 3.45 6.41 17.80
CA GLU A 57 3.20 4.97 17.92
C GLU A 57 4.28 4.15 17.17
N PHE A 58 4.68 4.58 15.97
CA PHE A 58 5.76 3.97 15.20
C PHE A 58 7.09 4.00 15.95
N LYS A 59 7.44 5.13 16.55
CA LYS A 59 8.65 5.27 17.37
C LYS A 59 8.58 4.42 18.65
N ALA A 60 7.44 4.39 19.32
CA ALA A 60 7.21 3.56 20.52
C ALA A 60 7.32 2.05 20.21
N ALA A 61 7.05 1.64 18.96
CA ALA A 61 7.26 0.27 18.48
C ALA A 61 8.75 -0.08 18.19
N GLY A 62 9.68 0.85 18.44
CA GLY A 62 11.12 0.68 18.25
C GLY A 62 11.57 0.82 16.79
N CYS A 63 10.75 1.39 15.93
CA CYS A 63 11.03 1.51 14.50
C CYS A 63 11.87 2.77 14.18
N GLU A 64 12.70 2.68 13.13
CA GLU A 64 13.50 3.79 12.62
C GLU A 64 12.85 4.41 11.38
N GLY A 65 12.74 5.74 11.32
CA GLY A 65 12.16 6.42 10.17
C GLY A 65 11.80 7.87 10.47
N ALA A 66 11.09 8.48 9.51
CA ALA A 66 10.62 9.87 9.60
C ALA A 66 9.26 10.03 8.90
N MET A 67 8.57 11.14 9.21
CA MET A 67 7.28 11.50 8.63
C MET A 67 7.45 12.59 7.57
N PHE A 68 6.86 12.39 6.39
CA PHE A 68 6.96 13.29 5.26
C PHE A 68 5.57 13.75 4.80
N LYS A 69 5.41 15.06 4.61
CA LYS A 69 4.22 15.63 4.02
C LYS A 69 4.33 15.61 2.49
N GLY A 70 3.29 15.15 1.79
CA GLY A 70 3.24 15.21 0.33
C GLY A 70 1.91 14.67 -0.21
N ASN A 71 1.39 15.36 -1.22
CA ASN A 71 0.24 14.92 -1.97
C ASN A 71 0.70 13.96 -3.07
N VAL A 72 0.34 12.69 -2.97
CA VAL A 72 0.80 11.63 -3.87
C VAL A 72 0.26 11.72 -5.31
N ILE A 73 -0.75 12.54 -5.55
CA ILE A 73 -1.31 12.79 -6.89
C ILE A 73 -0.77 14.07 -7.54
N ASP A 74 0.10 14.81 -6.85
CA ASP A 74 0.79 15.99 -7.37
C ASP A 74 2.25 15.65 -7.68
N GLN A 75 2.68 15.92 -8.91
CA GLN A 75 4.02 15.54 -9.36
C GLN A 75 5.12 16.30 -8.60
N ALA A 76 4.95 17.60 -8.40
CA ALA A 76 5.97 18.42 -7.73
C ALA A 76 6.13 18.01 -6.26
N ASP A 77 5.00 17.71 -5.59
CA ASP A 77 5.01 17.20 -4.22
C ASP A 77 5.69 15.83 -4.11
N VAL A 78 5.43 14.93 -5.06
CA VAL A 78 6.08 13.60 -5.10
C VAL A 78 7.59 13.75 -5.29
N GLU A 79 8.05 14.55 -6.26
CA GLU A 79 9.47 14.77 -6.53
C GLU A 79 10.18 15.39 -5.32
N ARG A 80 9.58 16.41 -4.71
CA ARG A 80 10.08 17.05 -3.49
C ARG A 80 10.16 16.05 -2.33
N MET A 81 9.10 15.30 -2.08
CA MET A 81 9.03 14.31 -0.99
C MET A 81 10.08 13.21 -1.16
N VAL A 82 10.23 12.66 -2.36
CA VAL A 82 11.24 11.62 -2.64
C VAL A 82 12.65 12.15 -2.43
N GLU A 83 12.92 13.39 -2.81
CA GLU A 83 14.24 14.03 -2.59
C GLU A 83 14.50 14.30 -1.09
N GLU A 84 13.48 14.73 -0.33
CA GLU A 84 13.58 14.89 1.12
C GLU A 84 13.86 13.54 1.83
N ILE A 85 13.17 12.48 1.41
CA ILE A 85 13.40 11.11 1.92
C ILE A 85 14.84 10.68 1.62
N ARG A 86 15.30 10.87 0.38
CA ARG A 86 16.67 10.53 -0.04
C ARG A 86 17.73 11.19 0.83
N LYS A 87 17.54 12.46 1.19
CA LYS A 87 18.47 13.22 2.06
C LYS A 87 18.44 12.77 3.51
N THR A 88 17.26 12.34 4.01
CA THR A 88 17.03 12.06 5.43
C THR A 88 17.29 10.61 5.79
N LEU A 89 16.81 9.65 4.97
CA LEU A 89 16.84 8.22 5.25
C LEU A 89 17.70 7.43 4.27
N GLY A 90 17.93 7.98 3.08
CA GLY A 90 18.56 7.31 1.95
C GLY A 90 17.59 7.13 0.77
N PRO A 91 18.09 6.60 -0.35
CA PRO A 91 17.27 6.36 -1.53
C PRO A 91 16.24 5.25 -1.27
N LEU A 92 15.09 5.35 -1.93
CA LEU A 92 13.97 4.42 -1.73
C LEU A 92 14.20 3.08 -2.45
N ASP A 93 14.19 2.01 -1.68
CA ASP A 93 14.27 0.62 -2.13
C ASP A 93 12.88 -0.03 -2.26
N ILE A 94 11.96 0.37 -1.40
CA ILE A 94 10.62 -0.21 -1.26
C ILE A 94 9.59 0.91 -1.30
N ILE A 95 8.53 0.76 -2.11
CA ILE A 95 7.37 1.66 -2.06
C ILE A 95 6.09 0.85 -1.87
N VAL A 96 5.30 1.24 -0.87
CA VAL A 96 3.96 0.71 -0.61
C VAL A 96 2.93 1.79 -0.93
N LEU A 97 2.16 1.56 -1.97
CA LEU A 97 1.19 2.47 -2.55
C LEU A 97 -0.19 2.21 -1.92
N ASN A 98 -0.41 2.86 -0.76
CA ASN A 98 -1.57 2.63 0.10
C ASN A 98 -2.52 3.84 0.18
N ALA A 99 -2.05 5.05 -0.11
CA ALA A 99 -2.86 6.26 -0.01
C ALA A 99 -4.17 6.14 -0.81
N THR A 100 -5.27 6.58 -0.21
CA THR A 100 -6.61 6.46 -0.77
C THR A 100 -7.47 7.65 -0.35
N PRO A 101 -8.37 8.15 -1.23
CA PRO A 101 -9.39 9.13 -0.86
C PRO A 101 -10.60 8.42 -0.24
N ASP A 102 -11.62 9.17 0.12
CA ASP A 102 -12.93 8.62 0.46
C ASP A 102 -13.58 7.95 -0.75
N GLN A 103 -14.34 6.89 -0.50
CA GLN A 103 -14.90 6.02 -1.53
C GLN A 103 -16.39 5.75 -1.25
N PRO A 104 -17.28 6.74 -1.40
CA PRO A 104 -18.71 6.52 -1.23
C PRO A 104 -19.24 5.57 -2.30
N GLN A 105 -20.04 4.58 -1.87
CA GLN A 105 -20.79 3.71 -2.77
C GLN A 105 -22.04 4.45 -3.26
N LYS A 106 -22.20 4.55 -4.59
CA LYS A 106 -23.33 5.22 -5.23
C LYS A 106 -23.68 4.55 -6.54
N PRO A 107 -24.97 4.56 -6.96
CA PRO A 107 -25.36 4.26 -8.32
C PRO A 107 -24.59 5.14 -9.34
N ILE A 108 -24.37 4.62 -10.56
CA ILE A 108 -23.51 5.28 -11.55
C ILE A 108 -23.99 6.68 -11.93
N GLU A 109 -25.28 6.91 -11.94
CA GLU A 109 -25.90 8.21 -12.26
C GLU A 109 -25.70 9.29 -11.17
N GLN A 110 -25.21 8.89 -9.98
CA GLN A 110 -24.92 9.79 -8.86
C GLN A 110 -23.44 10.15 -8.74
N TYR A 111 -22.59 9.56 -9.58
CA TYR A 111 -21.20 9.97 -9.68
C TYR A 111 -21.05 11.05 -10.77
N ASP A 112 -20.29 12.10 -10.48
CA ASP A 112 -19.75 12.99 -11.51
C ASP A 112 -18.40 12.46 -12.04
N TRP A 113 -17.94 13.03 -13.15
CA TRP A 113 -16.67 12.63 -13.74
C TRP A 113 -15.48 13.01 -12.88
N ASP A 114 -15.55 14.11 -12.14
CA ASP A 114 -14.48 14.58 -11.27
C ASP A 114 -14.19 13.56 -10.16
N PHE A 115 -15.24 12.90 -9.65
CA PHE A 115 -15.07 11.79 -8.72
C PHE A 115 -14.36 10.58 -9.38
N TYR A 116 -14.77 10.20 -10.60
CA TYR A 116 -14.07 9.16 -11.36
C TYR A 116 -12.60 9.51 -11.57
N GLN A 117 -12.33 10.76 -11.98
CA GLN A 117 -10.97 11.26 -12.17
C GLN A 117 -10.16 11.18 -10.88
N SER A 118 -10.74 11.52 -9.74
CA SER A 118 -10.07 11.42 -8.45
C SER A 118 -9.67 9.98 -8.12
N MET A 119 -10.52 8.99 -8.42
CA MET A 119 -10.18 7.58 -8.24
C MET A 119 -9.01 7.17 -9.15
N LEU A 120 -9.00 7.60 -10.41
CA LEU A 120 -7.89 7.35 -11.33
C LEU A 120 -6.60 8.03 -10.86
N ASP A 121 -6.68 9.25 -10.35
CA ASP A 121 -5.53 9.98 -9.82
C ASP A 121 -4.88 9.24 -8.64
N PHE A 122 -5.67 8.72 -7.71
CA PHE A 122 -5.12 7.99 -6.57
C PHE A 122 -4.61 6.59 -6.93
N PHE A 123 -5.28 5.87 -7.83
CA PHE A 123 -4.97 4.46 -8.07
C PHE A 123 -4.18 4.18 -9.36
N ILE A 124 -4.01 5.18 -10.23
CA ILE A 124 -3.21 5.09 -11.46
C ILE A 124 -2.10 6.14 -11.46
N LYS A 125 -2.45 7.44 -11.35
CA LYS A 125 -1.47 8.52 -11.44
C LYS A 125 -0.48 8.51 -10.28
N SER A 126 -0.93 8.31 -9.04
CA SER A 126 -0.03 8.22 -7.88
C SER A 126 0.97 7.05 -7.99
N PRO A 127 0.58 5.79 -8.28
CA PRO A 127 1.52 4.71 -8.58
C PRO A 127 2.51 5.04 -9.69
N TYR A 128 2.05 5.66 -10.76
CA TYR A 128 2.89 6.09 -11.87
C TYR A 128 3.94 7.11 -11.45
N LEU A 129 3.55 8.18 -10.75
CA LEU A 129 4.44 9.24 -10.29
C LEU A 129 5.52 8.70 -9.32
N LEU A 130 5.11 7.96 -8.30
CA LEU A 130 6.01 7.40 -7.29
C LEU A 130 6.96 6.37 -7.89
N THR A 131 6.48 5.50 -8.78
CA THR A 131 7.33 4.57 -9.51
C THR A 131 8.39 5.32 -10.32
N ARG A 132 8.01 6.31 -11.12
CA ARG A 132 8.96 7.10 -11.92
C ARG A 132 10.02 7.79 -11.07
N ALA A 133 9.63 8.35 -9.93
CA ALA A 133 10.54 9.07 -9.04
C ALA A 133 11.58 8.15 -8.38
N THR A 134 11.24 6.88 -8.14
CA THR A 134 12.12 5.91 -7.44
C THR A 134 12.88 4.97 -8.38
N LEU A 135 12.39 4.79 -9.60
CA LEU A 135 12.90 3.82 -10.56
C LEU A 135 14.39 3.96 -10.93
N PRO A 136 14.96 5.19 -11.09
CA PRO A 136 16.38 5.32 -11.43
C PRO A 136 17.29 4.62 -10.41
N HIS A 137 17.06 4.81 -9.12
CA HIS A 137 17.83 4.16 -8.05
C HIS A 137 17.61 2.64 -8.08
N MET A 138 16.35 2.18 -8.11
CA MET A 138 16.04 0.75 -8.13
C MET A 138 16.68 0.03 -9.33
N LYS A 139 16.67 0.63 -10.52
CA LYS A 139 17.36 0.09 -11.70
C LYS A 139 18.87 0.03 -11.55
N GLN A 140 19.49 1.09 -11.00
CA GLN A 140 20.92 1.17 -10.79
C GLN A 140 21.43 0.07 -9.85
N GLN A 141 20.75 -0.17 -8.74
CA GLN A 141 21.13 -1.23 -7.78
C GLN A 141 20.63 -2.61 -8.17
N ARG A 142 19.81 -2.74 -9.24
CA ARG A 142 19.15 -3.98 -9.69
C ARG A 142 18.34 -4.66 -8.59
N TRP A 143 17.68 -3.87 -7.76
CA TRP A 143 16.81 -4.32 -6.69
C TRP A 143 15.75 -3.26 -6.40
N GLY A 144 14.51 -3.67 -6.22
CA GLY A 144 13.40 -2.80 -5.85
C GLY A 144 12.15 -3.62 -5.54
N ARG A 145 11.27 -3.04 -4.71
CA ARG A 145 9.99 -3.66 -4.34
C ARG A 145 8.88 -2.61 -4.45
N ILE A 146 7.91 -2.87 -5.30
CA ILE A 146 6.73 -2.02 -5.50
C ILE A 146 5.51 -2.83 -5.08
N ILE A 147 4.78 -2.35 -4.08
CA ILE A 147 3.63 -3.04 -3.49
C ILE A 147 2.41 -2.14 -3.61
N ASN A 148 1.42 -2.54 -4.41
CA ASN A 148 0.17 -1.84 -4.55
C ASN A 148 -0.88 -2.42 -3.59
N ILE A 149 -1.49 -1.59 -2.75
CA ILE A 149 -2.66 -1.99 -1.97
C ILE A 149 -3.88 -1.85 -2.89
N THR A 150 -4.33 -2.98 -3.43
CA THR A 150 -5.53 -3.07 -4.27
C THR A 150 -6.79 -3.27 -3.41
N SER A 151 -7.71 -4.11 -3.81
CA SER A 151 -8.90 -4.47 -3.02
C SER A 151 -9.56 -5.70 -3.65
N GLU A 152 -10.28 -6.47 -2.85
CA GLU A 152 -11.15 -7.56 -3.33
C GLU A 152 -12.31 -7.09 -4.21
N VAL A 153 -12.70 -5.81 -4.11
CA VAL A 153 -13.87 -5.27 -4.83
C VAL A 153 -13.76 -5.43 -6.35
N PHE A 154 -12.54 -5.44 -6.90
CA PHE A 154 -12.32 -5.67 -8.32
C PHE A 154 -12.67 -7.11 -8.72
N GLN A 155 -12.24 -8.10 -7.94
CA GLN A 155 -12.53 -9.50 -8.20
C GLN A 155 -14.03 -9.81 -8.03
N LEU A 156 -14.67 -9.20 -7.04
CA LEU A 156 -16.08 -9.42 -6.72
C LEU A 156 -17.03 -8.63 -7.64
N GLY A 157 -16.55 -7.56 -8.30
CA GLY A 157 -17.43 -6.66 -9.06
C GLY A 157 -18.47 -5.99 -8.17
N VAL A 158 -18.07 -5.53 -6.97
CA VAL A 158 -18.98 -4.97 -5.96
C VAL A 158 -19.83 -3.84 -6.54
N SER A 159 -21.15 -3.91 -6.32
CA SER A 159 -22.14 -2.92 -6.74
C SER A 159 -22.83 -2.28 -5.52
N PRO A 160 -23.24 -1.01 -5.60
CA PRO A 160 -22.94 0.00 -6.61
C PRO A 160 -21.61 0.70 -6.31
N PHE A 161 -20.54 0.47 -7.08
CA PHE A 161 -19.20 0.95 -6.74
C PHE A 161 -18.28 1.13 -7.97
N THR A 162 -18.87 1.47 -9.12
CA THR A 162 -18.20 1.42 -10.42
C THR A 162 -16.91 2.23 -10.50
N ALA A 163 -16.85 3.44 -9.93
CA ALA A 163 -15.67 4.30 -9.99
C ALA A 163 -14.45 3.67 -9.29
N TYR A 164 -14.65 3.17 -8.08
CA TYR A 164 -13.58 2.53 -7.30
C TYR A 164 -13.16 1.19 -7.90
N VAL A 165 -14.13 0.36 -8.30
CA VAL A 165 -13.88 -0.95 -8.94
C VAL A 165 -13.10 -0.78 -10.24
N ALA A 166 -13.47 0.20 -11.09
CA ALA A 166 -12.75 0.50 -12.33
C ALA A 166 -11.30 0.93 -12.06
N ALA A 167 -11.09 1.81 -11.09
CA ALA A 167 -9.76 2.30 -10.74
C ALA A 167 -8.88 1.17 -10.15
N LYS A 168 -9.43 0.28 -9.32
CA LYS A 168 -8.72 -0.89 -8.78
C LYS A 168 -8.42 -1.95 -9.86
N GLY A 169 -9.30 -2.11 -10.83
CA GLY A 169 -9.03 -2.91 -12.02
C GLY A 169 -7.87 -2.35 -12.84
N GLY A 170 -7.89 -1.03 -13.09
CA GLY A 170 -6.80 -0.32 -13.76
C GLY A 170 -5.47 -0.43 -12.99
N GLN A 171 -5.48 -0.28 -11.66
CA GLN A 171 -4.30 -0.47 -10.81
C GLN A 171 -3.73 -1.89 -10.93
N THR A 172 -4.60 -2.90 -11.01
CA THR A 172 -4.19 -4.30 -11.20
C THR A 172 -3.54 -4.50 -12.58
N GLY A 173 -4.14 -3.97 -13.64
CA GLY A 173 -3.57 -4.02 -14.99
C GLY A 173 -2.22 -3.31 -15.09
N PHE A 174 -2.11 -2.09 -14.53
CA PHE A 174 -0.87 -1.34 -14.41
C PHE A 174 0.22 -2.16 -13.72
N SER A 175 -0.09 -2.74 -12.56
CA SER A 175 0.86 -3.53 -11.77
C SER A 175 1.38 -4.75 -12.51
N ARG A 176 0.51 -5.48 -13.21
CA ARG A 176 0.88 -6.67 -13.99
C ARG A 176 1.77 -6.34 -15.19
N SER A 177 1.48 -5.26 -15.91
CA SER A 177 2.32 -4.79 -17.00
C SER A 177 3.69 -4.35 -16.51
N LEU A 178 3.71 -3.53 -15.45
CA LEU A 178 4.93 -3.00 -14.85
C LEU A 178 5.82 -4.12 -14.27
N ALA A 179 5.23 -5.17 -13.71
CA ALA A 179 5.95 -6.32 -13.20
C ALA A 179 6.80 -7.00 -14.28
N ARG A 180 6.25 -7.16 -15.49
CA ARG A 180 6.99 -7.75 -16.63
C ARG A 180 8.09 -6.82 -17.15
N GLU A 181 7.81 -5.52 -17.21
CA GLU A 181 8.75 -4.50 -17.65
C GLU A 181 9.97 -4.42 -16.72
N LEU A 182 9.77 -4.51 -15.40
CA LEU A 182 10.80 -4.26 -14.41
C LEU A 182 11.53 -5.53 -13.92
N ALA A 183 10.99 -6.71 -14.15
CA ALA A 183 11.62 -7.98 -13.76
C ALA A 183 13.08 -8.14 -14.24
N PRO A 184 13.48 -7.74 -15.47
CA PRO A 184 14.87 -7.83 -15.92
C PRO A 184 15.85 -6.99 -15.10
N PHE A 185 15.34 -6.02 -14.32
CA PHE A 185 16.14 -5.16 -13.44
C PHE A 185 16.16 -5.64 -11.98
N GLY A 186 15.64 -6.84 -11.67
CA GLY A 186 15.56 -7.35 -10.30
C GLY A 186 14.52 -6.63 -9.42
N ILE A 187 13.58 -5.92 -10.05
CA ILE A 187 12.50 -5.19 -9.37
C ILE A 187 11.22 -6.01 -9.44
N THR A 188 10.59 -6.24 -8.30
CA THR A 188 9.27 -6.93 -8.25
C THR A 188 8.14 -5.92 -8.03
N VAL A 189 7.00 -6.19 -8.65
CA VAL A 189 5.77 -5.40 -8.50
C VAL A 189 4.65 -6.36 -8.14
N ASN A 190 4.11 -6.23 -6.93
CA ASN A 190 3.06 -7.12 -6.43
C ASN A 190 1.90 -6.35 -5.82
N MET A 191 0.81 -7.04 -5.57
CA MET A 191 -0.43 -6.48 -5.09
C MET A 191 -0.90 -7.21 -3.83
N ILE A 192 -1.44 -6.44 -2.88
CA ILE A 192 -2.18 -6.99 -1.75
C ILE A 192 -3.62 -6.51 -1.91
N ALA A 193 -4.56 -7.45 -1.89
CA ALA A 193 -5.99 -7.19 -2.00
C ALA A 193 -6.67 -7.46 -0.65
N PRO A 194 -6.80 -6.45 0.22
CA PRO A 194 -7.55 -6.60 1.46
C PRO A 194 -9.04 -6.73 1.18
N GLY A 195 -9.75 -7.44 2.06
CA GLY A 195 -11.18 -7.32 2.24
C GLY A 195 -11.56 -6.02 2.94
N TRP A 196 -12.81 -5.92 3.39
CA TRP A 196 -13.21 -4.82 4.22
C TRP A 196 -12.64 -4.99 5.63
N ILE A 197 -11.52 -4.33 5.88
CA ILE A 197 -10.87 -4.24 7.18
C ILE A 197 -11.30 -2.92 7.84
N PRO A 198 -12.07 -2.95 8.94
CA PRO A 198 -12.51 -1.74 9.63
C PRO A 198 -11.32 -0.92 10.13
N VAL A 199 -11.32 0.36 9.78
CA VAL A 199 -10.36 1.36 10.25
C VAL A 199 -11.13 2.65 10.55
N GLU A 200 -10.47 3.69 11.06
CA GLU A 200 -11.07 4.92 11.56
C GLU A 200 -12.11 5.55 10.60
N ARG A 201 -11.91 5.45 9.29
CA ARG A 201 -12.86 5.98 8.28
C ARG A 201 -14.20 5.24 8.24
N HIS A 202 -14.27 4.02 8.78
CA HIS A 202 -15.45 3.15 8.77
C HIS A 202 -16.24 3.21 10.07
N GLU A 203 -15.86 4.07 11.03
CA GLU A 203 -16.52 4.15 12.33
C GLU A 203 -18.02 4.45 12.20
N ASN A 204 -18.38 5.33 11.27
CA ASN A 204 -19.75 5.78 11.03
C ASN A 204 -20.52 4.95 9.98
N ASP A 205 -19.92 3.89 9.43
CA ASP A 205 -20.63 3.03 8.48
C ASP A 205 -21.77 2.28 9.20
N PRO A 206 -22.95 2.11 8.54
CA PRO A 206 -24.10 1.45 9.13
C PRO A 206 -23.79 0.05 9.67
N GLN A 207 -24.27 -0.26 10.88
CA GLN A 207 -24.02 -1.55 11.51
C GLN A 207 -24.58 -2.73 10.69
N GLU A 208 -25.75 -2.54 10.06
CA GLU A 208 -26.36 -3.54 9.18
C GLU A 208 -25.45 -3.92 8.00
N MET A 209 -24.77 -2.93 7.39
CA MET A 209 -23.80 -3.21 6.33
C MET A 209 -22.59 -3.97 6.85
N LYS A 210 -22.13 -3.64 8.05
CA LYS A 210 -21.02 -4.33 8.72
C LYS A 210 -21.37 -5.78 9.00
N ASP A 211 -22.55 -6.03 9.56
CA ASP A 211 -23.03 -7.38 9.89
C ASP A 211 -23.25 -8.22 8.63
N ALA A 212 -23.82 -7.62 7.58
CA ALA A 212 -24.03 -8.30 6.30
C ALA A 212 -22.70 -8.71 5.66
N TYR A 213 -21.69 -7.83 5.67
CA TYR A 213 -20.37 -8.19 5.17
C TYR A 213 -19.71 -9.29 6.02
N LEU A 214 -19.71 -9.16 7.34
CA LEU A 214 -19.10 -10.14 8.24
C LEU A 214 -19.70 -11.54 8.07
N ALA A 215 -21.00 -11.62 7.82
CA ALA A 215 -21.68 -12.90 7.55
C ALA A 215 -21.19 -13.62 6.29
N THR A 216 -20.54 -12.90 5.36
CA THR A 216 -19.97 -13.48 4.13
C THR A 216 -18.51 -13.90 4.27
N VAL A 217 -17.84 -13.56 5.38
CA VAL A 217 -16.42 -13.87 5.62
C VAL A 217 -16.26 -15.26 6.23
N PRO A 218 -15.70 -16.26 5.53
CA PRO A 218 -15.58 -17.64 6.05
C PRO A 218 -14.78 -17.75 7.35
N ALA A 219 -13.77 -16.87 7.55
CA ALA A 219 -13.00 -16.83 8.81
C ALA A 219 -13.83 -16.39 10.04
N ALA A 220 -15.08 -15.97 9.85
CA ALA A 220 -16.04 -15.57 10.89
C ALA A 220 -15.49 -14.50 11.88
N ARG A 221 -14.59 -13.66 11.41
CA ARG A 221 -14.06 -12.50 12.13
C ARG A 221 -13.73 -11.35 11.19
N TRP A 222 -13.68 -10.16 11.74
CA TRP A 222 -13.11 -9.02 11.03
C TRP A 222 -11.60 -9.22 10.79
N GLY A 223 -11.13 -8.79 9.61
CA GLY A 223 -9.72 -8.56 9.40
C GLY A 223 -9.23 -7.37 10.22
N LEU A 224 -8.00 -7.44 10.70
CA LEU A 224 -7.31 -6.34 11.37
C LEU A 224 -6.25 -5.75 10.43
N PRO A 225 -5.85 -4.47 10.60
CA PRO A 225 -4.73 -3.90 9.84
C PRO A 225 -3.46 -4.76 9.92
N GLU A 226 -3.24 -5.45 11.03
CA GLU A 226 -2.11 -6.36 11.28
C GLU A 226 -2.15 -7.60 10.38
N ASP A 227 -3.32 -8.08 9.97
CA ASP A 227 -3.46 -9.23 9.07
C ASP A 227 -2.82 -8.98 7.69
N VAL A 228 -2.71 -7.71 7.27
CA VAL A 228 -2.09 -7.32 5.99
C VAL A 228 -0.57 -7.23 6.07
N VAL A 229 -0.03 -7.04 7.27
CA VAL A 229 1.40 -6.77 7.51
C VAL A 229 2.29 -7.92 7.02
N GLY A 230 1.91 -9.16 7.29
CA GLY A 230 2.67 -10.33 6.86
C GLY A 230 2.89 -10.39 5.36
N ALA A 231 1.85 -10.12 4.56
CA ALA A 231 1.94 -10.04 3.11
C ALA A 231 2.83 -8.88 2.64
N ALA A 232 2.75 -7.71 3.30
CA ALA A 232 3.58 -6.56 2.97
C ALA A 232 5.07 -6.82 3.25
N VAL A 233 5.42 -7.42 4.39
CA VAL A 233 6.79 -7.79 4.73
C VAL A 233 7.32 -8.86 3.77
N TYR A 234 6.52 -9.87 3.44
CA TYR A 234 6.88 -10.88 2.45
C TYR A 234 7.23 -10.26 1.11
N TYR A 235 6.35 -9.46 0.51
CA TYR A 235 6.60 -8.83 -0.78
C TYR A 235 7.74 -7.81 -0.75
N ALA A 236 8.01 -7.17 0.39
CA ALA A 236 9.11 -6.24 0.56
C ALA A 236 10.48 -6.93 0.66
N SER A 237 10.53 -8.22 0.99
CA SER A 237 11.73 -8.96 1.35
C SER A 237 12.35 -9.75 0.19
N ASP A 238 13.50 -10.36 0.45
CA ASP A 238 14.15 -11.27 -0.49
C ASP A 238 13.46 -12.63 -0.57
N ALA A 239 12.60 -12.99 0.41
CA ALA A 239 11.75 -14.17 0.33
C ALA A 239 10.80 -14.14 -0.89
N ALA A 240 10.46 -12.94 -1.41
CA ALA A 240 9.63 -12.76 -2.60
C ALA A 240 10.44 -12.40 -3.86
N SER A 241 11.76 -12.62 -3.89
CA SER A 241 12.62 -12.17 -4.99
C SER A 241 12.25 -12.75 -6.37
N PHE A 242 11.56 -13.90 -6.41
CA PHE A 242 11.07 -14.53 -7.64
C PHE A 242 9.55 -14.41 -7.82
N VAL A 243 8.89 -13.60 -6.99
CA VAL A 243 7.44 -13.36 -7.04
C VAL A 243 7.18 -11.96 -7.56
N THR A 244 6.59 -11.85 -8.77
CA THR A 244 6.23 -10.57 -9.36
C THR A 244 4.93 -10.67 -10.16
N GLY A 245 4.14 -9.59 -10.22
CA GLY A 245 2.83 -9.53 -10.88
C GLY A 245 1.71 -10.26 -10.11
N GLN A 246 1.96 -10.72 -8.88
CA GLN A 246 1.03 -11.54 -8.12
C GLN A 246 0.18 -10.71 -7.15
N THR A 247 -0.98 -11.25 -6.80
CA THR A 247 -1.88 -10.69 -5.81
C THR A 247 -2.04 -11.66 -4.65
N ILE A 248 -1.82 -11.18 -3.42
CA ILE A 248 -2.25 -11.89 -2.21
C ILE A 248 -3.55 -11.27 -1.73
N SER A 249 -4.61 -12.08 -1.67
CA SER A 249 -5.89 -11.71 -1.07
C SER A 249 -5.83 -11.92 0.44
N VAL A 250 -6.14 -10.87 1.22
CA VAL A 250 -6.21 -10.89 2.69
C VAL A 250 -7.65 -10.59 3.08
N THR A 251 -8.52 -11.59 2.95
CA THR A 251 -9.98 -11.44 2.93
C THR A 251 -10.70 -12.41 3.89
N GLY A 252 -9.95 -13.21 4.65
CA GLY A 252 -10.55 -14.24 5.52
C GLY A 252 -11.31 -15.33 4.75
N GLY A 253 -10.97 -15.53 3.45
CA GLY A 253 -11.61 -16.51 2.58
C GLY A 253 -12.81 -15.96 1.79
N HIS A 254 -13.17 -14.68 1.94
CA HIS A 254 -14.29 -14.08 1.21
C HIS A 254 -14.03 -14.07 -0.32
N THR A 255 -12.79 -13.93 -0.73
CA THR A 255 -12.37 -14.02 -2.13
C THR A 255 -11.37 -15.16 -2.30
N VAL A 256 -11.66 -16.09 -3.24
CA VAL A 256 -10.77 -17.19 -3.65
C VAL A 256 -10.53 -17.12 -5.15
N HIS A 257 -9.34 -17.49 -5.62
CA HIS A 257 -8.92 -17.43 -7.03
C HIS A 257 -8.43 -18.80 -7.51
#